data_306e5420c9ca420c2a4a82b95d16cb65
#
_entry.id   306e5420c9ca420c2a4a82b95d16cb65
#
_cell.length_a   1.000
_cell.length_b   1.000
_cell.length_c   1.000
_cell.angle_alpha   90.00
_cell.angle_beta   90.00
_cell.angle_gamma   90.00
#
_symmetry.space_group_name_H-M   'P 1'
#
loop_
_entity.id
_entity.type
_entity.pdbx_description
1 polymer ?
#
loop_
_entity_poly.entity_id
_entity_poly.type
_entity_poly.pdbx_seq_one_letter_code
_entity_poly.pdbx_strand_id
1 'polypeptide(L)'
;HVSGACALAVSYYYGAEKRKGLTGEMLRQALLSSTQSVDRYCTGKYQQYLGNMGIGSLDTYKLLRNIAKIDGIPAQRVGVGDTVSIDLSNHFTATNVLGYTVSVPDLVKIELRGGVMKLTGLKKGRTTIIVSDGAAIRKPIEVTVE
;
A
#
# COMPACT_ATOMS: atom_id res chain seq x y z
N HIS A 1 5.16 8.39 22.19
CA HIS A 1 4.31 7.29 21.70
C HIS A 1 4.66 6.86 20.27
N VAL A 2 4.84 7.81 19.32
CA VAL A 2 5.17 7.48 17.93
C VAL A 2 6.50 6.74 17.81
N SER A 3 7.55 7.22 18.47
CA SER A 3 8.87 6.55 18.48
C SER A 3 8.80 5.12 19.04
N GLY A 4 8.02 4.92 20.10
CA GLY A 4 7.80 3.58 20.68
C GLY A 4 7.07 2.65 19.72
N ALA A 5 6.05 3.15 19.03
CA ALA A 5 5.32 2.37 18.02
C ALA A 5 6.22 2.02 16.82
N CYS A 6 7.07 2.95 16.36
CA CYS A 6 8.04 2.68 15.31
C CYS A 6 9.08 1.62 15.76
N ALA A 7 9.59 1.71 16.98
CA ALA A 7 10.52 0.71 17.51
C ALA A 7 9.87 -0.68 17.60
N LEU A 8 8.62 -0.75 18.02
CA LEU A 8 7.85 -2.00 18.04
C LEU A 8 7.66 -2.56 16.63
N ALA A 9 7.31 -1.72 15.65
CA ALA A 9 7.13 -2.14 14.26
C ALA A 9 8.42 -2.67 13.64
N VAL A 10 9.56 -2.01 13.89
CA VAL A 10 10.88 -2.45 13.46
C VAL A 10 11.24 -3.79 14.10
N SER A 11 11.04 -3.92 15.41
CA SER A 11 11.29 -5.17 16.14
C SER A 11 10.42 -6.32 15.62
N TYR A 12 9.16 -6.04 15.33
CA TYR A 12 8.23 -7.03 14.77
C TYR A 12 8.69 -7.49 13.38
N TYR A 13 9.05 -6.56 12.49
CA TYR A 13 9.51 -6.86 11.13
C TYR A 13 10.74 -7.76 11.11
N TYR A 14 11.77 -7.40 11.88
CA TYR A 14 13.02 -8.17 11.93
C TYR A 14 12.94 -9.41 12.81
N GLY A 15 12.21 -9.37 13.88
CA GLY A 15 12.11 -10.43 14.89
C GLY A 15 11.04 -11.46 14.55
N ALA A 16 9.76 -11.08 14.64
CA ALA A 16 8.64 -11.99 14.47
C ALA A 16 8.50 -12.44 13.02
N GLU A 17 8.58 -11.51 12.06
CA GLU A 17 8.44 -11.79 10.65
C GLU A 17 9.74 -12.28 9.99
N LYS A 18 10.88 -12.19 10.68
CA LYS A 18 12.23 -12.62 10.21
C LYS A 18 12.60 -12.07 8.83
N ARG A 19 12.16 -10.85 8.52
CA ARG A 19 12.39 -10.19 7.25
C ARG A 19 13.64 -9.31 7.29
N LYS A 20 14.04 -8.79 6.13
CA LYS A 20 15.18 -7.90 5.94
C LYS A 20 14.82 -6.80 4.95
N GLY A 21 15.51 -5.67 5.02
CA GLY A 21 15.37 -4.60 4.03
C GLY A 21 14.28 -3.58 4.31
N LEU A 22 13.82 -3.45 5.56
CA LEU A 22 12.91 -2.37 5.95
C LEU A 22 13.63 -1.02 5.79
N THR A 23 13.06 -0.15 4.96
CA THR A 23 13.57 1.21 4.76
C THR A 23 12.79 2.20 5.63
N GLY A 24 13.39 3.37 5.88
CA GLY A 24 12.71 4.47 6.57
C GLY A 24 11.43 4.91 5.84
N GLU A 25 11.43 4.87 4.51
CA GLU A 25 10.25 5.21 3.71
C GLU A 25 9.13 4.17 3.85
N MET A 26 9.46 2.88 3.87
CA MET A 26 8.47 1.82 4.12
C MET A 26 7.83 1.98 5.51
N LEU A 27 8.65 2.26 6.53
CA LEU A 27 8.14 2.52 7.89
C LEU A 27 7.28 3.78 7.94
N ARG A 28 7.69 4.85 7.27
CA ARG A 28 6.92 6.10 7.17
C ARG A 28 5.56 5.85 6.50
N GLN A 29 5.52 5.16 5.38
CA GLN A 29 4.28 4.82 4.68
C GLN A 29 3.35 3.99 5.57
N ALA A 30 3.88 2.96 6.22
CA ALA A 30 3.10 2.13 7.13
C ALA A 30 2.53 2.93 8.29
N LEU A 31 3.33 3.83 8.89
CA LEU A 31 2.91 4.71 9.99
C LEU A 31 1.77 5.63 9.56
N LEU A 32 1.94 6.35 8.45
CA LEU A 32 0.93 7.29 7.95
C LEU A 32 -0.37 6.60 7.53
N SER A 33 -0.28 5.40 6.95
CA SER A 33 -1.46 4.58 6.62
C SER A 33 -2.13 3.93 7.85
N SER A 34 -1.51 4.05 9.03
CA SER A 34 -2.00 3.44 10.28
C SER A 34 -2.63 4.46 11.23
N THR A 35 -3.06 5.60 10.72
CA THR A 35 -3.76 6.60 11.51
C THR A 35 -5.28 6.45 11.39
N GLN A 36 -5.98 6.92 12.41
CA GLN A 36 -7.43 7.07 12.42
C GLN A 36 -7.78 8.54 12.59
N SER A 37 -8.66 9.09 11.73
CA SER A 37 -9.10 10.47 11.85
C SER A 37 -9.71 10.71 13.22
N VAL A 38 -9.32 11.82 13.82
CA VAL A 38 -9.89 12.31 15.10
C VAL A 38 -10.99 13.35 14.87
N ASP A 39 -11.30 13.69 13.63
CA ASP A 39 -12.30 14.71 13.27
C ASP A 39 -13.69 14.39 13.86
N ARG A 40 -14.02 13.12 14.03
CA ARG A 40 -15.27 12.68 14.68
C ARG A 40 -15.46 13.23 16.12
N TYR A 41 -14.37 13.63 16.76
CA TYR A 41 -14.41 14.22 18.10
C TYR A 41 -14.47 15.75 18.08
N CYS A 42 -14.31 16.37 16.87
CA CYS A 42 -14.39 17.80 16.69
C CYS A 42 -15.85 18.26 16.59
N THR A 43 -16.60 18.15 17.69
CA THR A 43 -18.02 18.52 17.77
C THR A 43 -18.23 19.72 18.70
N GLY A 44 -19.39 20.38 18.63
CA GLY A 44 -19.71 21.52 19.46
C GLY A 44 -18.65 22.63 19.36
N LYS A 45 -18.11 23.09 20.48
CA LYS A 45 -17.07 24.13 20.56
C LYS A 45 -15.74 23.76 19.87
N TYR A 46 -15.52 22.47 19.60
CA TYR A 46 -14.30 21.98 18.95
C TYR A 46 -14.43 21.88 17.42
N GLN A 47 -15.59 22.16 16.86
CA GLN A 47 -15.86 22.09 15.41
C GLN A 47 -14.90 22.98 14.60
N GLN A 48 -14.39 24.06 15.18
CA GLN A 48 -13.38 24.93 14.56
C GLN A 48 -12.06 24.23 14.25
N TYR A 49 -11.78 23.07 14.85
CA TYR A 49 -10.56 22.29 14.63
C TYR A 49 -10.75 21.17 13.59
N LEU A 50 -11.95 21.04 13.03
CA LEU A 50 -12.24 20.04 12.00
C LEU A 50 -11.26 20.22 10.82
N GLY A 51 -10.60 19.14 10.41
CA GLY A 51 -9.59 19.16 9.36
C GLY A 51 -8.22 19.72 9.76
N ASN A 52 -8.08 20.27 10.97
CA ASN A 52 -6.83 20.86 11.46
C ASN A 52 -6.06 19.99 12.48
N MET A 53 -6.55 18.78 12.74
CA MET A 53 -5.97 17.86 13.73
C MET A 53 -4.90 16.92 13.13
N GLY A 54 -4.35 17.27 11.96
CA GLY A 54 -3.40 16.45 11.22
C GLY A 54 -4.07 15.21 10.61
N ILE A 55 -3.27 14.17 10.33
CA ILE A 55 -3.77 12.94 9.68
C ILE A 55 -4.50 12.00 10.64
N GLY A 56 -4.50 12.29 11.93
CA GLY A 56 -5.22 11.51 12.95
C GLY A 56 -4.35 10.94 14.07
N SER A 57 -4.95 10.11 14.90
CA SER A 57 -4.26 9.39 15.96
C SER A 57 -3.66 8.07 15.45
N LEU A 58 -2.52 7.69 16.01
CA LEU A 58 -1.84 6.45 15.67
C LEU A 58 -2.63 5.23 16.17
N ASP A 59 -2.80 4.24 15.28
CA ASP A 59 -3.29 2.90 15.60
C ASP A 59 -2.12 1.91 15.48
N THR A 60 -1.55 1.53 16.62
CA THR A 60 -0.39 0.63 16.65
C THR A 60 -0.71 -0.77 16.13
N TYR A 61 -1.92 -1.28 16.37
CA TYR A 61 -2.32 -2.58 15.83
C TYR A 61 -2.37 -2.55 14.29
N LYS A 62 -2.96 -1.51 13.73
CA LYS A 62 -2.98 -1.30 12.28
C LYS A 62 -1.56 -1.12 11.72
N LEU A 63 -0.66 -0.45 12.45
CA LEU A 63 0.74 -0.31 12.07
C LEU A 63 1.43 -1.67 11.96
N LEU A 64 1.27 -2.56 12.90
CA LEU A 64 1.85 -3.90 12.85
C LEU A 64 1.29 -4.72 11.68
N ARG A 65 -0.01 -4.63 11.42
CA ARG A 65 -0.63 -5.27 10.24
C ARG A 65 -0.08 -4.74 8.92
N ASN A 66 0.13 -3.43 8.80
CA ASN A 66 0.73 -2.82 7.62
C ASN A 66 2.19 -3.24 7.45
N ILE A 67 2.97 -3.27 8.54
CA ILE A 67 4.37 -3.72 8.52
C ILE A 67 4.49 -5.19 8.13
N ALA A 68 3.56 -6.03 8.54
CA ALA A 68 3.55 -7.44 8.15
C ALA A 68 3.42 -7.65 6.63
N LYS A 69 2.89 -6.66 5.90
CA LYS A 69 2.66 -6.72 4.44
C LYS A 69 3.39 -5.63 3.66
N ILE A 70 4.38 -4.97 4.27
CA ILE A 70 5.00 -3.76 3.70
C ILE A 70 5.94 -4.05 2.52
N ASP A 71 6.40 -5.27 2.36
CA ASP A 71 7.34 -5.64 1.30
C ASP A 71 6.76 -5.34 -0.09
N GLY A 72 7.67 -5.07 -1.03
CA GLY A 72 7.32 -4.77 -2.41
C GLY A 72 6.64 -5.93 -3.14
N ILE A 73 5.99 -5.60 -4.24
CA ILE A 73 5.36 -6.58 -5.14
C ILE A 73 6.40 -6.99 -6.18
N PRO A 74 6.62 -8.29 -6.42
CA PRO A 74 7.58 -8.76 -7.42
C PRO A 74 7.22 -8.28 -8.83
N ALA A 75 8.26 -8.09 -9.66
CA ALA A 75 8.09 -7.77 -11.07
C ALA A 75 7.31 -8.87 -11.79
N GLN A 76 6.47 -8.50 -12.74
CA GLN A 76 5.62 -9.39 -13.50
C GLN A 76 6.08 -9.47 -14.97
N ARG A 77 5.93 -10.66 -15.54
CA ARG A 77 6.08 -10.89 -16.97
C ARG A 77 4.80 -11.47 -17.52
N VAL A 78 4.33 -10.97 -18.64
CA VAL A 78 3.11 -11.42 -19.28
C VAL A 78 3.29 -11.43 -20.80
N GLY A 79 2.84 -12.49 -21.46
CA GLY A 79 2.83 -12.55 -22.92
C GLY A 79 1.73 -11.65 -23.52
N VAL A 80 1.91 -11.23 -24.77
CA VAL A 80 0.83 -10.54 -25.50
C VAL A 80 -0.37 -11.48 -25.63
N GLY A 81 -1.53 -11.06 -25.16
CA GLY A 81 -2.76 -11.86 -25.10
C GLY A 81 -2.90 -12.72 -23.84
N ASP A 82 -1.84 -12.91 -23.07
CA ASP A 82 -1.88 -13.66 -21.82
C ASP A 82 -2.36 -12.79 -20.65
N THR A 83 -2.81 -13.45 -19.59
CA THR A 83 -3.26 -12.79 -18.36
C THR A 83 -2.57 -13.38 -17.14
N VAL A 84 -2.01 -12.52 -16.28
CA VAL A 84 -1.52 -12.89 -14.96
C VAL A 84 -2.38 -12.25 -13.88
N SER A 85 -2.49 -12.93 -12.73
CA SER A 85 -3.26 -12.44 -11.58
C SER A 85 -2.34 -12.25 -10.39
N ILE A 86 -2.48 -11.12 -9.71
CA ILE A 86 -1.72 -10.76 -8.52
C ILE A 86 -2.72 -10.63 -7.36
N ASP A 87 -2.51 -11.42 -6.31
CA ASP A 87 -3.29 -11.29 -5.08
C ASP A 87 -2.68 -10.17 -4.21
N LEU A 88 -3.32 -9.00 -4.24
CA LEU A 88 -2.88 -7.83 -3.49
C LEU A 88 -3.17 -7.94 -1.99
N SER A 89 -3.97 -8.91 -1.54
CA SER A 89 -4.22 -9.15 -0.12
C SER A 89 -2.97 -9.59 0.64
N ASN A 90 -1.98 -10.12 -0.06
CA ASN A 90 -0.66 -10.45 0.50
C ASN A 90 0.25 -9.22 0.67
N HIS A 91 -0.11 -8.09 0.07
CA HIS A 91 0.70 -6.88 0.01
C HIS A 91 0.05 -5.66 0.64
N PHE A 92 -1.24 -5.72 0.92
CA PHE A 92 -2.01 -4.63 1.54
C PHE A 92 -2.97 -5.17 2.60
N THR A 93 -3.11 -4.44 3.69
CA THR A 93 -4.03 -4.81 4.79
C THR A 93 -5.48 -4.63 4.40
N ALA A 94 -5.82 -3.51 3.72
CA ALA A 94 -7.17 -3.23 3.23
C ALA A 94 -7.17 -3.27 1.69
N THR A 95 -8.01 -4.10 1.11
CA THR A 95 -8.06 -4.31 -0.35
C THR A 95 -9.23 -3.63 -1.05
N ASN A 96 -10.24 -3.19 -0.30
CA ASN A 96 -11.43 -2.53 -0.82
C ASN A 96 -11.22 -1.05 -1.20
N VAL A 97 -10.10 -0.47 -0.83
CA VAL A 97 -9.74 0.94 -1.07
C VAL A 97 -8.57 1.11 -2.04
N LEU A 98 -8.10 0.02 -2.64
CA LEU A 98 -6.95 0.04 -3.54
C LEU A 98 -7.27 0.79 -4.84
N GLY A 99 -6.30 1.61 -5.26
CA GLY A 99 -6.27 2.25 -6.56
C GLY A 99 -4.94 2.00 -7.24
N TYR A 100 -4.84 2.34 -8.52
CA TYR A 100 -3.59 2.22 -9.26
C TYR A 100 -3.44 3.32 -10.30
N THR A 101 -2.18 3.58 -10.68
CA THR A 101 -1.78 4.36 -11.84
C THR A 101 -0.84 3.53 -12.69
N VAL A 102 -0.80 3.77 -14.00
CA VAL A 102 0.08 3.07 -14.93
C VAL A 102 0.84 4.07 -15.80
N SER A 103 2.13 3.85 -15.98
CA SER A 103 2.98 4.78 -16.72
C SER A 103 2.76 4.71 -18.25
N VAL A 104 2.51 3.52 -18.78
CA VAL A 104 2.23 3.31 -20.23
C VAL A 104 0.99 2.43 -20.36
N PRO A 105 -0.22 3.02 -20.43
CA PRO A 105 -1.48 2.28 -20.39
C PRO A 105 -1.73 1.36 -21.58
N ASP A 106 -1.16 1.68 -22.75
CA ASP A 106 -1.39 0.93 -23.99
C ASP A 106 -0.73 -0.46 -24.02
N LEU A 107 0.15 -0.74 -23.06
CA LEU A 107 0.87 -2.01 -23.01
C LEU A 107 0.11 -3.11 -22.27
N VAL A 108 -0.76 -2.73 -21.33
CA VAL A 108 -1.46 -3.68 -20.45
C VAL A 108 -2.90 -3.25 -20.21
N LYS A 109 -3.82 -4.22 -20.20
CA LYS A 109 -5.16 -4.05 -19.65
C LYS A 109 -5.13 -4.45 -18.19
N ILE A 110 -5.69 -3.60 -17.31
CA ILE A 110 -5.69 -3.80 -15.86
C ILE A 110 -7.12 -3.91 -15.37
N GLU A 111 -7.40 -4.97 -14.63
CA GLU A 111 -8.67 -5.15 -13.92
C GLU A 111 -8.37 -5.37 -12.44
N LEU A 112 -8.93 -4.52 -11.57
CA LEU A 112 -8.76 -4.61 -10.12
C LEU A 112 -10.12 -4.88 -9.48
N ARG A 113 -10.29 -6.06 -8.89
CA ARG A 113 -11.52 -6.46 -8.20
C ARG A 113 -11.20 -7.30 -6.97
N GLY A 114 -11.82 -6.96 -5.83
CA GLY A 114 -11.75 -7.77 -4.60
C GLY A 114 -10.32 -8.03 -4.10
N GLY A 115 -9.40 -7.10 -4.33
CA GLY A 115 -8.00 -7.27 -3.95
C GLY A 115 -7.17 -8.12 -4.92
N VAL A 116 -7.73 -8.54 -6.04
CA VAL A 116 -7.01 -9.24 -7.12
C VAL A 116 -6.84 -8.30 -8.30
N MET A 117 -5.60 -8.14 -8.76
CA MET A 117 -5.27 -7.40 -9.96
C MET A 117 -4.96 -8.37 -11.10
N LYS A 118 -5.70 -8.25 -12.19
CA LYS A 118 -5.44 -9.00 -13.43
C LYS A 118 -4.77 -8.10 -14.45
N LEU A 119 -3.67 -8.58 -15.01
CA LEU A 119 -2.88 -7.89 -16.03
C LEU A 119 -2.91 -8.70 -17.31
N THR A 120 -3.48 -8.14 -18.38
CA THR A 120 -3.45 -8.76 -19.72
C THR A 120 -2.50 -7.98 -20.61
N GLY A 121 -1.51 -8.66 -21.20
CA GLY A 121 -0.55 -8.05 -22.12
C GLY A 121 -1.24 -7.66 -23.43
N LEU A 122 -1.08 -6.41 -23.86
CA LEU A 122 -1.64 -5.89 -25.12
C LEU A 122 -0.56 -5.71 -26.19
N LYS A 123 0.58 -5.17 -25.80
CA LYS A 123 1.69 -4.84 -26.70
C LYS A 123 3.01 -5.00 -25.98
N LYS A 124 4.02 -5.51 -26.67
CA LYS A 124 5.38 -5.68 -26.12
C LYS A 124 5.95 -4.36 -25.62
N GLY A 125 6.57 -4.41 -24.44
CA GLY A 125 7.19 -3.26 -23.82
C GLY A 125 7.31 -3.40 -22.31
N ARG A 126 7.71 -2.31 -21.65
CA ARG A 126 7.81 -2.25 -20.17
C ARG A 126 6.97 -1.10 -19.65
N THR A 127 6.27 -1.33 -18.56
CA THR A 127 5.49 -0.33 -17.87
C THR A 127 5.60 -0.53 -16.35
N THR A 128 5.33 0.52 -15.61
CA THR A 128 5.25 0.47 -14.13
C THR A 128 3.84 0.79 -13.71
N ILE A 129 3.27 -0.05 -12.85
CA ILE A 129 1.99 0.17 -12.21
C ILE A 129 2.26 0.52 -10.75
N ILE A 130 1.72 1.62 -10.26
CA ILE A 130 1.80 1.99 -8.85
C ILE A 130 0.45 1.70 -8.21
N VAL A 131 0.43 0.78 -7.25
CA VAL A 131 -0.76 0.46 -6.45
C VAL A 131 -0.70 1.23 -5.14
N SER A 132 -1.81 1.84 -4.75
CA SER A 132 -1.94 2.65 -3.54
C SER A 132 -3.10 2.17 -2.68
N ASP A 133 -2.94 2.24 -1.36
CA ASP A 133 -4.01 1.98 -0.37
C ASP A 133 -4.95 3.17 -0.15
N GLY A 134 -4.79 4.23 -0.94
CA GLY A 134 -5.55 5.47 -0.78
C GLY A 134 -5.06 6.38 0.35
N ALA A 135 -4.08 5.95 1.14
CA ALA A 135 -3.43 6.74 2.19
C ALA A 135 -1.97 7.02 1.81
N ALA A 136 -1.02 6.32 2.42
CA ALA A 136 0.41 6.60 2.20
C ALA A 136 1.19 5.44 1.57
N ILE A 137 0.69 4.20 1.65
CA ILE A 137 1.40 3.04 1.09
C ILE A 137 1.22 3.04 -0.43
N ARG A 138 2.35 3.09 -1.14
CA ARG A 138 2.44 3.01 -2.60
C ARG A 138 3.48 2.00 -3.00
N LYS A 139 3.10 1.05 -3.84
CA LYS A 139 3.99 -0.02 -4.28
C LYS A 139 4.05 -0.08 -5.80
N PRO A 140 5.25 0.05 -6.39
CA PRO A 140 5.44 -0.15 -7.81
C PRO A 140 5.41 -1.63 -8.17
N ILE A 141 4.86 -1.94 -9.33
CA ILE A 141 4.92 -3.25 -9.99
C ILE A 141 5.55 -3.02 -11.36
N GLU A 142 6.76 -3.53 -11.53
CA GLU A 142 7.40 -3.53 -12.84
C GLU A 142 6.77 -4.62 -13.71
N VAL A 143 6.26 -4.25 -14.89
CA VAL A 143 5.62 -5.18 -15.80
C VAL A 143 6.36 -5.18 -17.14
N THR A 144 6.76 -6.37 -17.58
CA THR A 144 7.32 -6.60 -18.90
C THR A 144 6.33 -7.42 -19.73
N VAL A 145 5.91 -6.88 -20.86
CA VAL A 145 5.08 -7.60 -21.84
C VAL A 145 6.00 -8.12 -22.95
N GLU A 146 5.99 -9.43 -23.15
CA GLU A 146 6.87 -10.16 -24.10
C GLU A 146 6.14 -10.61 -25.37
#